data_aeb6463984811e3eaadf282ca97914c7
#
_entry.id   aeb6463984811e3eaadf282ca97914c7
#
_cell.length_a   1.000
_cell.length_b   1.000
_cell.length_c   1.000
_cell.angle_alpha   90.00
_cell.angle_beta   90.00
_cell.angle_gamma   90.00
#
_symmetry.space_group_name_H-M   'P 1'
#
loop_
_entity.id
_entity.type
_entity.pdbx_description
1 polymer ?
#
loop_
_entity_poly.entity_id
_entity_poly.type
_entity_poly.pdbx_seq_one_letter_code
_entity_poly.pdbx_strand_id
1 'polypeptide(L)'
;MMSFGLLRFPKNDRHFMWTDHSKSKMIQYFISESKIRGVIKKHDRLEGGIAPKTVAVMQRNDRGKKKEELWVMYQKIGNKKIGEKMNIISVWRYPGVSPKKEVPIPEDVLREIDGL
;
A
#
# COMPACT_ATOMS: atom_id res chain seq x y z
N MET A 1 17.66 20.95 6.81
CA MET A 1 16.85 20.19 7.77
C MET A 1 15.71 19.48 7.05
N MET A 2 15.55 18.24 7.34
CA MET A 2 14.44 17.50 6.80
C MET A 2 13.12 17.99 7.41
N SER A 3 12.19 18.35 6.57
CA SER A 3 10.88 18.80 7.03
C SER A 3 9.88 17.66 6.93
N PHE A 4 9.36 17.24 8.07
CA PHE A 4 8.28 16.24 8.08
C PHE A 4 6.98 16.82 7.51
N GLY A 5 6.91 18.13 7.34
CA GLY A 5 5.76 18.75 6.70
C GLY A 5 5.59 18.37 5.24
N LEU A 6 6.67 17.89 4.58
CA LEU A 6 6.58 17.43 3.21
C LEU A 6 5.94 16.06 3.09
N LEU A 7 5.99 15.26 4.15
CA LEU A 7 5.38 13.94 4.19
C LEU A 7 4.38 13.93 5.34
N ARG A 8 3.19 14.39 5.06
CA ARG A 8 2.14 14.42 6.08
C ARG A 8 1.56 13.04 6.27
N PHE A 9 1.27 12.71 7.53
CA PHE A 9 0.52 11.50 7.81
C PHE A 9 -0.93 11.69 7.35
N PRO A 10 -1.47 10.70 6.65
CA PRO A 10 -2.86 10.76 6.24
C PRO A 10 -3.78 10.65 7.46
N LYS A 11 -4.93 11.29 7.36
CA LYS A 11 -5.96 11.19 8.38
C LYS A 11 -7.03 10.23 7.89
N ASN A 12 -7.57 9.45 8.81
CA ASN A 12 -8.72 8.60 8.49
C ASN A 12 -9.88 9.47 8.06
N ASP A 13 -10.57 9.03 7.02
CA ASP A 13 -11.74 9.74 6.52
C ASP A 13 -12.86 8.74 6.21
N ARG A 14 -13.88 9.15 5.46
CA ARG A 14 -15.02 8.26 5.19
C ARG A 14 -14.68 7.10 4.26
N HIS A 15 -13.59 7.18 3.51
CA HIS A 15 -13.21 6.16 2.53
C HIS A 15 -11.96 5.37 2.92
N PHE A 16 -11.08 5.96 3.73
CA PHE A 16 -9.78 5.38 4.03
C PHE A 16 -9.48 5.38 5.52
N MET A 17 -8.92 4.27 5.97
CA MET A 17 -8.29 4.14 7.29
C MET A 17 -6.84 3.77 7.06
N TRP A 18 -5.97 4.23 7.96
CA TRP A 18 -4.52 4.07 7.82
C TRP A 18 -3.97 3.44 9.09
N THR A 19 -3.40 2.25 8.97
CA THR A 19 -2.77 1.60 10.13
C THR A 19 -1.47 2.31 10.48
N ASP A 20 -1.02 2.18 11.71
CA ASP A 20 0.28 2.74 12.12
C ASP A 20 1.40 2.11 11.30
N HIS A 21 1.30 0.82 11.00
CA HIS A 21 2.25 0.14 10.14
C HIS A 21 2.30 0.77 8.75
N SER A 22 1.15 1.07 8.14
CA SER A 22 1.13 1.69 6.82
C SER A 22 1.78 3.06 6.83
N LYS A 23 1.53 3.85 7.87
CA LYS A 23 2.14 5.17 8.01
C LYS A 23 3.66 5.06 8.13
N SER A 24 4.13 4.09 8.90
CA SER A 24 5.57 3.81 9.05
C SER A 24 6.21 3.44 7.71
N LYS A 25 5.54 2.60 6.94
CA LYS A 25 6.05 2.19 5.63
C LYS A 25 6.01 3.32 4.60
N MET A 26 5.03 4.21 4.70
CA MET A 26 5.00 5.42 3.86
C MET A 26 6.27 6.25 4.06
N ILE A 27 6.70 6.39 5.30
CA ILE A 27 7.94 7.11 5.61
C ILE A 27 9.15 6.34 5.09
N GLN A 28 9.22 5.06 5.41
CA GLN A 28 10.36 4.21 5.05
C GLN A 28 10.59 4.18 3.54
N TYR A 29 9.51 3.99 2.78
CA TYR A 29 9.59 3.89 1.32
C TYR A 29 9.36 5.22 0.61
N PHE A 30 9.09 6.26 1.38
CA PHE A 30 8.86 7.60 0.85
C PHE A 30 7.73 7.61 -0.19
N ILE A 31 6.57 7.13 0.22
CA ILE A 31 5.38 7.07 -0.64
C ILE A 31 4.30 7.96 -0.03
N SER A 32 3.81 8.91 -0.82
CA SER A 32 2.80 9.87 -0.35
C SER A 32 1.41 9.27 -0.35
N GLU A 33 0.53 9.89 0.41
CA GLU A 33 -0.90 9.54 0.41
C GLU A 33 -1.49 9.64 -0.98
N SER A 34 -1.16 10.72 -1.68
CA SER A 34 -1.64 10.96 -3.04
C SER A 34 -1.23 9.82 -3.99
N LYS A 35 0.00 9.34 -3.85
CA LYS A 35 0.49 8.23 -4.67
C LYS A 35 -0.26 6.95 -4.35
N ILE A 36 -0.51 6.68 -3.08
CA ILE A 36 -1.25 5.49 -2.66
C ILE A 36 -2.67 5.51 -3.21
N ARG A 37 -3.35 6.63 -3.12
CA ARG A 37 -4.69 6.77 -3.68
C ARG A 37 -4.68 6.54 -5.19
N GLY A 38 -3.64 7.02 -5.87
CA GLY A 38 -3.47 6.80 -7.30
C GLY A 38 -3.28 5.34 -7.67
N VAL A 39 -2.49 4.61 -6.89
CA VAL A 39 -2.25 3.18 -7.11
C VAL A 39 -3.56 2.39 -6.95
N ILE A 40 -4.33 2.70 -5.93
CA ILE A 40 -5.60 2.02 -5.68
C ILE A 40 -6.58 2.31 -6.81
N LYS A 41 -6.63 3.55 -7.26
CA LYS A 41 -7.57 3.99 -8.29
C LYS A 41 -7.21 3.43 -9.67
N LYS A 42 -5.93 3.35 -9.98
CA LYS A 42 -5.45 2.90 -11.29
C LYS A 42 -4.22 2.01 -11.12
N HIS A 43 -4.45 0.73 -10.95
CA HIS A 43 -3.39 -0.24 -10.76
C HIS A 43 -3.18 -1.09 -12.00
N ASP A 44 -1.96 -1.61 -12.15
CA ASP A 44 -1.58 -2.48 -13.24
C ASP A 44 -1.80 -3.95 -12.89
N ARG A 45 -1.76 -4.27 -11.59
CA ARG A 45 -2.01 -5.63 -11.10
C ARG A 45 -2.85 -5.58 -9.84
N LEU A 46 -3.66 -6.62 -9.66
CA LEU A 46 -4.43 -6.85 -8.44
C LEU A 46 -4.28 -8.32 -8.08
N GLU A 47 -3.80 -8.57 -6.87
CA GLU A 47 -3.58 -9.92 -6.36
C GLU A 47 -4.26 -10.06 -5.01
N GLY A 48 -4.50 -11.30 -4.58
CA GLY A 48 -4.96 -11.57 -3.23
C GLY A 48 -3.87 -11.24 -2.23
N GLY A 49 -4.22 -10.61 -1.12
CA GLY A 49 -3.27 -10.33 -0.05
C GLY A 49 -2.97 -11.56 0.78
N ILE A 50 -1.99 -11.44 1.68
CA ILE A 50 -1.55 -12.57 2.51
C ILE A 50 -2.49 -12.89 3.67
N ALA A 51 -3.30 -11.92 4.08
CA ALA A 51 -4.28 -12.10 5.15
C ALA A 51 -5.69 -12.24 4.56
N PRO A 52 -6.63 -12.86 5.28
CA PRO A 52 -8.01 -12.97 4.78
C PRO A 52 -8.61 -11.60 4.47
N LYS A 53 -9.34 -11.52 3.38
CA LYS A 53 -10.03 -10.31 2.92
C LYS A 53 -9.10 -9.16 2.55
N THR A 54 -7.81 -9.41 2.39
CA THR A 54 -6.87 -8.39 1.94
C THR A 54 -6.62 -8.50 0.44
N VAL A 55 -6.28 -7.36 -0.15
CA VAL A 55 -5.99 -7.23 -1.58
C VAL A 55 -4.70 -6.46 -1.71
N ALA A 56 -3.88 -6.85 -2.65
CA ALA A 56 -2.65 -6.13 -2.97
C ALA A 56 -2.74 -5.61 -4.40
N VAL A 57 -2.55 -4.30 -4.56
CA VAL A 57 -2.55 -3.66 -5.88
C VAL A 57 -1.20 -3.07 -6.17
N MET A 58 -0.82 -3.06 -7.44
CA MET A 58 0.50 -2.60 -7.87
C MET A 58 0.38 -1.65 -9.03
N GLN A 59 1.20 -0.62 -9.02
CA GLN A 59 1.37 0.27 -10.16
C GLN A 59 2.84 0.33 -10.54
N ARG A 60 3.13 0.26 -11.84
CA ARG A 60 4.49 0.42 -12.33
C ARG A 60 4.99 1.82 -12.01
N ASN A 61 6.22 1.91 -11.57
CA ASN A 61 6.87 3.17 -11.26
C ASN A 61 8.29 3.19 -11.83
N ASP A 62 8.42 2.77 -13.10
CA ASP A 62 9.71 2.69 -13.76
C ASP A 62 10.29 4.07 -14.00
N ARG A 63 11.61 4.21 -13.86
CA ARG A 63 12.33 5.45 -14.13
C ARG A 63 13.47 5.12 -15.09
N GLY A 64 13.26 5.43 -16.36
CA GLY A 64 14.22 5.08 -17.40
C GLY A 64 14.41 3.57 -17.44
N LYS A 65 15.65 3.11 -17.27
CA LYS A 65 15.97 1.70 -17.26
C LYS A 65 15.71 1.00 -15.93
N LYS A 66 15.44 1.79 -14.88
CA LYS A 66 15.21 1.26 -13.55
C LYS A 66 13.76 0.83 -13.40
N LYS A 67 13.54 -0.45 -13.25
CA LYS A 67 12.21 -1.02 -13.07
C LYS A 67 11.83 -1.00 -11.60
N GLU A 68 10.59 -0.62 -11.31
CA GLU A 68 10.10 -0.58 -9.95
C GLU A 68 8.60 -0.80 -9.90
N GLU A 69 8.16 -1.44 -8.85
CA GLU A 69 6.73 -1.63 -8.55
C GLU A 69 6.38 -0.94 -7.25
N LEU A 70 5.25 -0.25 -7.24
CA LEU A 70 4.68 0.30 -6.01
C LEU A 70 3.49 -0.58 -5.62
N TRP A 71 3.55 -1.12 -4.42
CA TRP A 71 2.51 -2.01 -3.90
C TRP A 71 1.76 -1.38 -2.75
N VAL A 72 0.45 -1.58 -2.74
CA VAL A 72 -0.42 -1.17 -1.64
C VAL A 72 -1.27 -2.38 -1.26
N MET A 73 -1.24 -2.76 0.00
CA MET A 73 -2.10 -3.84 0.51
C MET A 73 -3.14 -3.24 1.43
N TYR A 74 -4.40 -3.58 1.17
CA TYR A 74 -5.51 -3.04 1.96
C TYR A 74 -6.58 -4.10 2.18
N GLN A 75 -7.45 -3.81 3.14
CA GLN A 75 -8.58 -4.64 3.49
C GLN A 75 -9.84 -3.79 3.37
N LYS A 76 -10.90 -4.32 2.76
CA LYS A 76 -12.18 -3.65 2.73
C LYS A 76 -12.91 -3.91 4.03
N ILE A 77 -13.41 -2.85 4.66
CA ILE A 77 -14.13 -2.91 5.92
C ILE A 77 -15.52 -2.35 5.71
N GLY A 78 -16.51 -2.95 6.35
CA GLY A 78 -17.89 -2.51 6.25
C GLY A 78 -18.64 -3.24 5.14
N ASN A 79 -19.74 -2.67 4.72
CA ASN A 79 -20.56 -3.23 3.64
C ASN A 79 -21.32 -2.10 2.95
N LYS A 80 -22.09 -2.45 1.91
CA LYS A 80 -22.84 -1.45 1.14
C LYS A 80 -23.88 -0.70 1.97
N LYS A 81 -24.38 -1.34 3.02
CA LYS A 81 -25.42 -0.77 3.85
C LYS A 81 -24.93 0.32 4.79
N ILE A 82 -23.77 0.10 5.43
CA ILE A 82 -23.19 1.05 6.38
C ILE A 82 -22.03 1.85 5.80
N GLY A 83 -21.66 1.56 4.55
CA GLY A 83 -20.53 2.18 3.89
C GLY A 83 -19.29 1.29 3.97
N GLU A 84 -18.50 1.32 2.90
CA GLU A 84 -17.25 0.58 2.81
C GLU A 84 -16.07 1.51 2.96
N LYS A 85 -15.07 1.06 3.71
CA LYS A 85 -13.79 1.77 3.83
C LYS A 85 -12.66 0.84 3.42
N MET A 86 -11.58 1.42 2.96
CA MET A 86 -10.34 0.71 2.69
C MET A 86 -9.38 0.96 3.84
N ASN A 87 -9.02 -0.10 4.53
CA ASN A 87 -8.03 -0.02 5.60
C ASN A 87 -6.67 -0.32 4.99
N ILE A 88 -5.83 0.70 4.88
CA ILE A 88 -4.51 0.56 4.28
C ILE A 88 -3.60 -0.13 5.29
N ILE A 89 -3.17 -1.34 4.94
CA ILE A 89 -2.38 -2.18 5.84
C ILE A 89 -0.89 -1.94 5.67
N SER A 90 -0.42 -1.92 4.42
CA SER A 90 0.99 -1.71 4.16
C SER A 90 1.23 -1.19 2.75
N VAL A 91 2.39 -0.58 2.56
CA VAL A 91 2.85 -0.12 1.25
C VAL A 91 4.34 -0.44 1.15
N TRP A 92 4.84 -0.66 -0.06
CA TRP A 92 6.26 -0.88 -0.27
C TRP A 92 6.64 -0.69 -1.72
N ARG A 93 7.96 -0.66 -1.98
CA ARG A 93 8.54 -0.64 -3.33
C ARG A 93 9.23 -1.96 -3.58
N TYR A 94 9.12 -2.47 -4.77
CA TYR A 94 9.81 -3.69 -5.18
C TYR A 94 10.64 -3.37 -6.42
N PRO A 95 11.95 -3.63 -6.38
CA PRO A 95 12.82 -3.39 -7.54
C PRO A 95 12.61 -4.46 -8.59
N GLY A 96 12.39 -4.04 -9.83
CA GLY A 96 12.26 -4.98 -10.95
C GLY A 96 10.83 -5.31 -11.30
N VAL A 97 10.62 -6.54 -11.75
CA VAL A 97 9.32 -7.05 -12.16
C VAL A 97 9.08 -8.36 -11.41
N SER A 98 8.09 -8.36 -10.53
CA SER A 98 7.79 -9.55 -9.75
C SER A 98 6.99 -10.58 -10.57
N PRO A 99 7.08 -11.87 -10.22
CA PRO A 99 6.30 -12.90 -10.90
C PRO A 99 4.81 -12.65 -10.77
N LYS A 100 4.06 -12.96 -11.84
CA LYS A 100 2.61 -12.84 -11.83
C LYS A 100 2.02 -13.80 -10.81
N LYS A 101 0.88 -13.41 -10.21
CA LYS A 101 0.15 -14.16 -9.20
C LYS A 101 0.87 -14.28 -7.85
N GLU A 102 1.96 -13.54 -7.70
CA GLU A 102 2.68 -13.49 -6.44
C GLU A 102 2.76 -12.04 -5.97
N VAL A 103 2.64 -11.85 -4.66
CA VAL A 103 2.84 -10.55 -4.05
C VAL A 103 4.24 -10.55 -3.44
N PRO A 104 5.16 -9.71 -3.94
CA PRO A 104 6.55 -9.72 -3.47
C PRO A 104 6.65 -8.92 -2.17
N ILE A 105 6.28 -9.51 -1.05
CA ILE A 105 6.27 -8.83 0.23
C ILE A 105 7.66 -8.81 0.85
N PRO A 106 8.22 -7.63 1.12
CA PRO A 106 9.52 -7.53 1.79
C PRO A 106 9.47 -8.18 3.17
N GLU A 107 10.59 -8.71 3.60
CA GLU A 107 10.68 -9.42 4.88
C GLU A 107 10.29 -8.53 6.05
N ASP A 108 10.71 -7.27 6.04
CA ASP A 108 10.36 -6.32 7.11
C ASP A 108 8.85 -6.09 7.18
N VAL A 109 8.18 -6.00 6.03
CA VAL A 109 6.73 -5.85 5.97
C VAL A 109 6.06 -7.11 6.50
N LEU A 110 6.51 -8.27 6.04
CA LEU A 110 5.93 -9.55 6.43
C LEU A 110 6.01 -9.77 7.94
N ARG A 111 7.14 -9.45 8.54
CA ARG A 111 7.31 -9.62 9.99
C ARG A 111 6.40 -8.70 10.79
N GLU A 112 6.23 -7.47 10.32
CA GLU A 112 5.46 -6.46 11.07
C GLU A 112 3.96 -6.66 10.97
N ILE A 113 3.49 -7.30 9.91
CA ILE A 113 2.06 -7.56 9.75
C ILE A 113 1.67 -8.98 10.17
N ASP A 114 2.64 -9.75 10.61
CA ASP A 114 2.39 -11.10 11.14
C ASP A 114 1.53 -10.98 12.40
N GLY A 115 0.44 -11.71 12.43
CA GLY A 115 -0.50 -11.62 13.52
C GLY A 115 -1.71 -10.72 13.26
N LEU A 116 -1.84 -10.20 12.07
CA LEU A 116 -3.03 -9.46 11.67
C LEU A 116 -4.29 -10.35 11.66
#